data_87dc52c187d7ad2ab6bb141509f4e5bd
#
_entry.id   87dc52c187d7ad2ab6bb141509f4e5bd
#
_cell.length_a   1.000
_cell.length_b   1.000
_cell.length_c   1.000
_cell.angle_alpha   90.00
_cell.angle_beta   90.00
_cell.angle_gamma   90.00
#
_symmetry.space_group_name_H-M   'P 1'
#
loop_
_entity.id
_entity.type
_entity.pdbx_description
1 polymer ?
#
loop_
_entity_poly.entity_id
_entity_poly.type
_entity_poly.pdbx_seq_one_letter_code
_entity_poly.pdbx_strand_id
1 'polypeptide(L)'
;MNFKLLSLAVLGILTVGVAASAAAVVKAPPGRAEANLTEFNSVYSPGAIAQNAEEQTNIRIYEKASPAVVTVDTAKSSGSGTIISPDGMVLTNAHVVSAGTTVNIILSDGRKFVADVVGFGEEGLDLAVVKIRGQNNLPTIPLARPSSTKVGQQAFAIGNPFGQFQGTFTAGIVSRIDPQHGLIQTDAAINPGNSGGPLLNSSGELIGVNTSIFTRGQSGGNIGIGFAISVDKVPAFLTAVREGRAPRVAQRRSPFGNKSPQKVTLNGPAVNGKLTEKSSVLPADNSFFDLYSFEGRAGQQITIEMKSQEIDPYLILLGPNQREIAQDDDGGGGKNARITVTLAADGTYTLVANSYQARQSGAYTLELKASVPTAPSRAILQEEGALVAGGPVLPSDNSLYREYTFEGRSGQSVTISLESTDFDPYVAIFGPNGRLVAENDDASDSTKNAFLSVTLPATGRYRVVVNAYDASGRGRYSLTIR
;
A
#
# COMPACT_ATOMS: atom_id res chain seq x y z
N MET A 1 -0.17 3.23 -3.73
CA MET A 1 -0.57 2.81 -5.08
C MET A 1 -2.09 2.81 -5.12
N ASN A 2 -2.67 3.90 -5.59
CA ASN A 2 -4.13 4.06 -5.66
C ASN A 2 -4.60 3.53 -7.01
N PHE A 3 -5.28 2.40 -7.02
CA PHE A 3 -5.89 1.88 -8.24
C PHE A 3 -7.11 2.75 -8.61
N LYS A 4 -6.99 3.56 -9.64
CA LYS A 4 -8.15 4.04 -10.38
C LYS A 4 -8.64 2.89 -11.25
N LEU A 5 -9.68 2.18 -10.82
CA LEU A 5 -10.38 1.21 -11.65
C LEU A 5 -11.03 1.95 -12.82
N LEU A 6 -10.34 2.04 -13.94
CA LEU A 6 -10.90 2.48 -15.23
C LEU A 6 -11.78 1.35 -15.79
N SER A 7 -13.02 1.28 -15.31
CA SER A 7 -14.05 0.42 -15.90
C SER A 7 -14.57 1.09 -17.18
N LEU A 8 -13.84 0.98 -18.28
CA LEU A 8 -14.34 1.31 -19.62
C LEU A 8 -15.26 0.17 -20.08
N ALA A 9 -16.54 0.28 -19.72
CA ALA A 9 -17.59 -0.54 -20.31
C ALA A 9 -17.64 -0.22 -21.82
N VAL A 10 -17.39 -1.23 -22.64
CA VAL A 10 -17.67 -1.20 -24.08
C VAL A 10 -19.18 -1.03 -24.25
N LEU A 11 -19.64 0.18 -24.62
CA LEU A 11 -21.02 0.44 -24.99
C LEU A 11 -21.26 -0.16 -26.37
N GLY A 12 -21.64 -1.44 -26.41
CA GLY A 12 -22.29 -2.03 -27.58
C GLY A 12 -23.71 -1.49 -27.65
N ILE A 13 -24.00 -0.67 -28.64
CA ILE A 13 -25.34 -0.21 -28.95
C ILE A 13 -26.15 -1.43 -29.44
N LEU A 14 -26.94 -2.05 -28.57
CA LEU A 14 -28.04 -2.91 -28.96
C LEU A 14 -29.30 -2.05 -28.90
N THR A 15 -29.80 -1.64 -30.07
CA THR A 15 -31.15 -1.10 -30.23
C THR A 15 -32.14 -2.23 -30.02
N VAL A 16 -32.76 -2.29 -28.83
CA VAL A 16 -33.95 -3.10 -28.61
C VAL A 16 -35.16 -2.19 -28.64
N GLY A 17 -36.03 -2.46 -29.63
CA GLY A 17 -37.26 -1.73 -29.81
C GLY A 17 -38.19 -1.85 -28.60
N VAL A 18 -38.77 -0.72 -28.22
CA VAL A 18 -39.82 -0.66 -27.21
C VAL A 18 -41.10 -1.16 -27.85
N ALA A 19 -41.50 -2.40 -27.53
CA ALA A 19 -42.85 -2.87 -27.77
C ALA A 19 -43.72 -2.44 -26.58
N ALA A 20 -44.63 -1.50 -26.81
CA ALA A 20 -45.69 -1.16 -25.90
C ALA A 20 -46.66 -2.33 -25.75
N SER A 21 -46.68 -3.01 -24.62
CA SER A 21 -47.71 -3.98 -24.29
C SER A 21 -48.82 -3.29 -23.52
N ALA A 22 -50.02 -3.30 -24.14
CA ALA A 22 -51.25 -2.84 -23.58
C ALA A 22 -51.59 -3.60 -22.28
N ALA A 23 -51.90 -2.87 -21.22
CA ALA A 23 -52.42 -3.43 -20.00
C ALA A 23 -53.85 -3.98 -20.24
N ALA A 24 -53.99 -5.31 -20.18
CA ALA A 24 -55.30 -5.94 -20.12
C ALA A 24 -55.86 -5.81 -18.68
N VAL A 25 -56.94 -5.05 -18.55
CA VAL A 25 -57.74 -4.97 -17.32
C VAL A 25 -58.46 -6.32 -17.12
N VAL A 26 -57.96 -7.15 -16.23
CA VAL A 26 -58.66 -8.35 -15.77
C VAL A 26 -59.64 -7.92 -14.67
N LYS A 27 -60.92 -8.00 -14.95
CA LYS A 27 -62.04 -7.77 -14.02
C LYS A 27 -62.09 -8.94 -13.03
N ALA A 28 -61.83 -8.67 -11.75
CA ALA A 28 -61.94 -9.67 -10.67
C ALA A 28 -63.42 -10.02 -10.38
N PRO A 29 -63.73 -11.29 -10.03
CA PRO A 29 -65.06 -11.70 -9.64
C PRO A 29 -65.40 -11.20 -8.22
N PRO A 30 -66.67 -10.90 -7.92
CA PRO A 30 -67.06 -10.42 -6.59
C PRO A 30 -67.11 -11.55 -5.57
N GLY A 31 -66.50 -11.34 -4.44
CA GLY A 31 -66.65 -12.16 -3.25
C GLY A 31 -65.42 -12.81 -2.68
N ARG A 32 -64.66 -12.04 -1.90
CA ARG A 32 -63.93 -12.56 -0.76
C ARG A 32 -63.40 -11.41 0.12
N ALA A 33 -63.90 -11.41 1.32
CA ALA A 33 -63.31 -10.91 2.57
C ALA A 33 -62.32 -9.74 2.48
N GLU A 34 -62.65 -8.64 3.09
CA GLU A 34 -61.73 -7.58 3.51
C GLU A 34 -60.61 -8.20 4.32
N ALA A 35 -59.42 -8.40 3.68
CA ALA A 35 -58.22 -8.70 4.41
C ALA A 35 -57.81 -7.45 5.16
N ASN A 36 -57.85 -7.54 6.49
CA ASN A 36 -57.46 -6.52 7.43
C ASN A 36 -56.06 -5.99 7.09
N LEU A 37 -55.98 -4.74 6.65
CA LEU A 37 -54.75 -3.98 6.46
C LEU A 37 -53.97 -3.70 7.75
N THR A 38 -54.39 -4.31 8.86
CA THR A 38 -53.77 -4.19 10.19
C THR A 38 -52.59 -5.17 10.39
N GLU A 39 -52.37 -6.18 9.55
CA GLU A 39 -51.27 -7.11 9.73
C GLU A 39 -49.94 -6.71 9.03
N PHE A 40 -49.94 -5.69 8.15
CA PHE A 40 -48.72 -5.22 7.53
C PHE A 40 -47.89 -4.26 8.37
N ASN A 41 -48.44 -3.74 9.47
CA ASN A 41 -47.71 -2.84 10.39
C ASN A 41 -46.89 -3.55 11.48
N SER A 42 -46.88 -4.88 11.53
CA SER A 42 -46.12 -5.62 12.56
C SER A 42 -44.71 -6.01 12.11
N VAL A 43 -44.33 -5.74 10.86
CA VAL A 43 -42.97 -6.07 10.34
C VAL A 43 -41.96 -4.98 10.67
N TYR A 44 -42.41 -3.78 10.99
CA TYR A 44 -41.58 -2.68 11.49
C TYR A 44 -42.03 -2.29 12.90
N SER A 45 -41.94 -3.19 13.83
CA SER A 45 -41.78 -2.76 15.21
C SER A 45 -40.43 -2.03 15.30
N PRO A 46 -40.39 -0.81 15.89
CA PRO A 46 -39.11 -0.28 16.38
C PRO A 46 -38.79 -1.03 17.68
N GLY A 47 -38.72 -2.35 17.60
CA GLY A 47 -38.16 -3.20 18.60
C GLY A 47 -36.66 -2.95 18.56
N ALA A 48 -36.09 -2.52 19.68
CA ALA A 48 -34.67 -2.45 19.90
C ALA A 48 -34.03 -3.67 19.23
N ILE A 49 -33.29 -3.44 18.13
CA ILE A 49 -32.37 -4.44 17.60
C ILE A 49 -31.47 -4.72 18.78
N ALA A 50 -31.58 -5.90 19.36
CA ALA A 50 -30.70 -6.34 20.44
C ALA A 50 -29.32 -6.48 19.78
N GLN A 51 -28.54 -5.39 19.80
CA GLN A 51 -27.16 -5.40 19.36
C GLN A 51 -26.47 -6.48 20.18
N ASN A 52 -25.80 -7.40 19.51
CA ASN A 52 -25.03 -8.39 20.24
C ASN A 52 -23.87 -7.71 20.99
N ALA A 53 -23.34 -8.36 22.02
CA ALA A 53 -22.30 -7.77 22.88
C ALA A 53 -21.04 -7.37 22.10
N GLU A 54 -20.78 -8.02 20.97
CA GLU A 54 -19.68 -7.74 20.08
C GLU A 54 -19.90 -6.43 19.30
N GLU A 55 -21.08 -6.26 18.71
CA GLU A 55 -21.46 -5.03 18.00
C GLU A 55 -21.40 -3.81 18.93
N GLN A 56 -21.95 -3.94 20.15
CA GLN A 56 -21.86 -2.87 21.15
C GLN A 56 -20.43 -2.54 21.53
N THR A 57 -19.56 -3.55 21.61
CA THR A 57 -18.14 -3.35 21.87
C THR A 57 -17.47 -2.58 20.73
N ASN A 58 -17.72 -2.97 19.48
CA ASN A 58 -17.17 -2.32 18.29
C ASN A 58 -17.59 -0.85 18.22
N ILE A 59 -18.89 -0.55 18.40
CA ILE A 59 -19.41 0.82 18.40
C ILE A 59 -18.75 1.65 19.51
N ARG A 60 -18.74 1.15 20.73
CA ARG A 60 -18.15 1.84 21.88
C ARG A 60 -16.65 2.15 21.69
N ILE A 61 -15.88 1.19 21.16
CA ILE A 61 -14.44 1.38 20.90
C ILE A 61 -14.25 2.45 19.84
N TYR A 62 -15.02 2.40 18.75
CA TYR A 62 -14.95 3.39 17.69
C TYR A 62 -15.27 4.80 18.20
N GLU A 63 -16.40 4.97 18.87
CA GLU A 63 -16.84 6.27 19.40
C GLU A 63 -15.83 6.88 20.39
N LYS A 64 -15.24 6.03 21.24
CA LYS A 64 -14.27 6.46 22.26
C LYS A 64 -12.92 6.82 21.65
N ALA A 65 -12.45 6.05 20.66
CA ALA A 65 -11.07 6.15 20.18
C ALA A 65 -10.92 7.01 18.93
N SER A 66 -11.91 7.01 18.02
CA SER A 66 -11.79 7.73 16.75
C SER A 66 -11.49 9.23 16.89
N PRO A 67 -11.96 9.97 17.90
CA PRO A 67 -11.59 11.38 18.08
C PRO A 67 -10.09 11.61 18.33
N ALA A 68 -9.37 10.61 18.85
CA ALA A 68 -7.94 10.68 19.14
C ALA A 68 -7.07 10.08 18.03
N VAL A 69 -7.67 9.60 16.94
CA VAL A 69 -6.94 9.11 15.76
C VAL A 69 -6.88 10.21 14.71
N VAL A 70 -5.68 10.48 14.22
CA VAL A 70 -5.41 11.59 13.31
C VAL A 70 -4.81 11.09 12.01
N THR A 71 -5.00 11.85 10.93
CA THR A 71 -4.19 11.72 9.72
C THR A 71 -2.91 12.50 9.93
N VAL A 72 -1.79 11.87 9.62
CA VAL A 72 -0.45 12.48 9.58
C VAL A 72 -0.06 12.63 8.12
N ASP A 73 0.02 13.86 7.65
CA ASP A 73 0.23 14.19 6.24
C ASP A 73 1.53 14.97 6.04
N THR A 74 2.32 14.52 5.08
CA THR A 74 3.56 15.17 4.66
C THR A 74 3.52 15.41 3.15
N ALA A 75 4.43 16.22 2.62
CA ALA A 75 4.52 16.44 1.18
C ALA A 75 4.77 15.15 0.35
N LYS A 76 5.19 14.04 1.00
CA LYS A 76 5.61 12.80 0.34
C LYS A 76 4.87 11.55 0.78
N SER A 77 4.16 11.59 1.90
CA SER A 77 3.48 10.42 2.46
C SER A 77 2.33 10.84 3.35
N SER A 78 1.30 10.00 3.42
CA SER A 78 0.19 10.12 4.34
C SER A 78 0.06 8.83 5.15
N GLY A 79 -0.27 8.97 6.43
CA GLY A 79 -0.47 7.85 7.35
C GLY A 79 -1.40 8.27 8.49
N SER A 80 -1.39 7.49 9.55
CA SER A 80 -2.19 7.73 10.75
C SER A 80 -1.34 8.03 11.97
N GLY A 81 -1.95 8.56 13.00
CA GLY A 81 -1.33 8.78 14.30
C GLY A 81 -2.33 8.67 15.44
N THR A 82 -1.83 8.50 16.65
CA THR A 82 -2.61 8.41 17.88
C THR A 82 -2.24 9.54 18.83
N ILE A 83 -3.19 10.38 19.21
CA ILE A 83 -2.98 11.39 20.24
C ILE A 83 -2.89 10.67 21.59
N ILE A 84 -1.75 10.79 22.27
CA ILE A 84 -1.45 10.11 23.54
C ILE A 84 -1.38 11.06 24.74
N SER A 85 -1.44 12.38 24.50
CA SER A 85 -1.51 13.36 25.58
C SER A 85 -2.40 14.56 25.19
N PRO A 86 -3.11 15.19 26.16
CA PRO A 86 -4.02 16.30 25.88
C PRO A 86 -3.34 17.52 25.26
N ASP A 87 -2.04 17.69 25.52
CA ASP A 87 -1.21 18.76 24.98
C ASP A 87 -0.69 18.52 23.56
N GLY A 88 -1.16 17.40 22.91
CA GLY A 88 -0.95 17.17 21.48
C GLY A 88 0.28 16.34 21.12
N MET A 89 0.77 15.47 22.00
CA MET A 89 1.73 14.44 21.59
C MET A 89 1.01 13.37 20.77
N VAL A 90 1.47 13.12 19.56
CA VAL A 90 0.95 12.12 18.63
C VAL A 90 2.01 11.06 18.38
N LEU A 91 1.67 9.82 18.64
CA LEU A 91 2.49 8.65 18.32
C LEU A 91 2.15 8.17 16.92
N THR A 92 3.18 7.91 16.11
CA THR A 92 3.05 7.43 14.71
C THR A 92 4.27 6.60 14.33
N ASN A 93 4.36 6.13 13.07
CA ASN A 93 5.57 5.47 12.58
C ASN A 93 6.63 6.48 12.11
N ALA A 94 7.90 6.09 12.25
CA ALA A 94 9.04 6.89 11.78
C ALA A 94 9.00 7.09 10.27
N HIS A 95 8.66 6.06 9.49
CA HIS A 95 8.62 6.16 8.03
C HIS A 95 7.55 7.13 7.52
N VAL A 96 6.46 7.36 8.27
CA VAL A 96 5.39 8.32 7.91
C VAL A 96 5.92 9.76 7.96
N VAL A 97 6.80 10.09 8.91
CA VAL A 97 7.25 11.48 9.19
C VAL A 97 8.72 11.72 8.87
N SER A 98 9.42 10.75 8.25
CA SER A 98 10.87 10.82 8.00
C SER A 98 11.29 11.89 6.99
N ALA A 99 10.34 12.47 6.24
CA ALA A 99 10.65 13.41 5.15
C ALA A 99 10.89 14.84 5.58
N GLY A 100 10.65 15.21 6.86
CA GLY A 100 10.77 16.60 7.32
C GLY A 100 10.81 16.74 8.83
N THR A 101 10.95 17.99 9.29
CA THR A 101 10.92 18.36 10.70
C THR A 101 9.52 18.79 11.18
N THR A 102 8.60 19.00 10.24
CA THR A 102 7.20 19.39 10.49
C THR A 102 6.26 18.55 9.62
N VAL A 103 5.06 18.31 10.11
CA VAL A 103 4.00 17.58 9.43
C VAL A 103 2.65 18.27 9.62
N ASN A 104 1.68 17.97 8.76
CA ASN A 104 0.30 18.37 8.94
C ASN A 104 -0.46 17.28 9.68
N ILE A 105 -1.24 17.66 10.68
CA ILE A 105 -2.15 16.78 11.42
C ILE A 105 -3.58 17.18 11.07
N ILE A 106 -4.38 16.20 10.66
CA ILE A 106 -5.81 16.40 10.41
C ILE A 106 -6.56 15.59 11.47
N LEU A 107 -7.33 16.26 12.30
CA LEU A 107 -8.16 15.62 13.32
C LEU A 107 -9.39 14.96 12.70
N SER A 108 -10.05 14.09 13.43
CA SER A 108 -11.28 13.40 13.01
C SER A 108 -12.43 14.35 12.65
N ASP A 109 -12.45 15.56 13.19
CA ASP A 109 -13.42 16.60 12.88
C ASP A 109 -13.01 17.51 11.70
N GLY A 110 -11.91 17.20 11.02
CA GLY A 110 -11.40 17.92 9.85
C GLY A 110 -10.51 19.13 10.17
N ARG A 111 -10.31 19.52 11.43
CA ARG A 111 -9.37 20.58 11.81
C ARG A 111 -7.95 20.19 11.46
N LYS A 112 -7.19 21.15 10.92
CA LYS A 112 -5.80 20.97 10.48
C LYS A 112 -4.84 21.76 11.35
N PHE A 113 -3.74 21.13 11.72
CA PHE A 113 -2.70 21.72 12.56
C PHE A 113 -1.32 21.37 12.02
N VAL A 114 -0.35 22.24 12.29
CA VAL A 114 1.08 21.94 12.07
C VAL A 114 1.60 21.28 13.34
N ALA A 115 2.40 20.23 13.19
CA ALA A 115 3.08 19.56 14.28
C ALA A 115 4.59 19.49 14.01
N ASP A 116 5.39 19.54 15.08
CA ASP A 116 6.84 19.37 15.03
C ASP A 116 7.19 17.91 15.28
N VAL A 117 8.12 17.36 14.51
CA VAL A 117 8.71 16.04 14.80
C VAL A 117 9.66 16.20 15.99
N VAL A 118 9.31 15.56 17.12
CA VAL A 118 10.06 15.73 18.38
C VAL A 118 10.99 14.58 18.70
N GLY A 119 10.86 13.44 18.05
CA GLY A 119 11.80 12.34 18.21
C GLY A 119 11.42 11.09 17.43
N PHE A 120 12.43 10.31 17.12
CA PHE A 120 12.34 9.00 16.46
C PHE A 120 12.80 7.89 17.41
N GLY A 121 12.32 6.67 17.14
CA GLY A 121 12.79 5.48 17.86
C GLY A 121 14.27 5.23 17.61
N GLU A 122 14.96 4.77 18.66
CA GLU A 122 16.37 4.35 18.60
C GLU A 122 16.51 3.00 17.88
N GLU A 123 17.72 2.70 17.41
CA GLU A 123 18.06 1.44 16.75
C GLU A 123 17.12 1.02 15.62
N GLY A 124 16.51 2.00 14.95
CA GLY A 124 15.58 1.76 13.84
C GLY A 124 14.21 1.23 14.27
N LEU A 125 13.81 1.42 15.52
CA LEU A 125 12.43 1.24 15.95
C LEU A 125 11.55 2.21 15.16
N ASP A 126 10.61 1.68 14.35
CA ASP A 126 9.77 2.46 13.44
C ASP A 126 8.66 3.23 14.20
N LEU A 127 9.05 3.98 15.21
CA LEU A 127 8.20 4.88 15.98
C LEU A 127 8.69 6.32 15.86
N ALA A 128 7.76 7.24 15.84
CA ALA A 128 8.02 8.67 15.98
C ALA A 128 6.96 9.33 16.86
N VAL A 129 7.35 10.47 17.45
CA VAL A 129 6.42 11.36 18.14
C VAL A 129 6.46 12.69 17.45
N VAL A 130 5.27 13.23 17.17
CA VAL A 130 5.09 14.61 16.72
C VAL A 130 4.29 15.39 17.76
N LYS A 131 4.51 16.71 17.83
CA LYS A 131 3.87 17.62 18.78
C LYS A 131 3.01 18.63 18.04
N ILE A 132 1.68 18.55 18.21
CA ILE A 132 0.75 19.53 17.65
C ILE A 132 0.97 20.87 18.33
N ARG A 133 1.13 21.94 17.53
CA ARG A 133 1.36 23.28 18.05
C ARG A 133 0.09 23.88 18.65
N GLY A 134 0.25 24.55 19.81
CA GLY A 134 -0.80 25.40 20.40
C GLY A 134 -2.07 24.68 20.90
N GLN A 135 -2.00 23.36 21.15
CA GLN A 135 -3.13 22.58 21.64
C GLN A 135 -2.87 22.08 23.06
N ASN A 136 -3.94 21.99 23.90
CA ASN A 136 -3.85 21.58 25.29
C ASN A 136 -5.07 20.81 25.84
N ASN A 137 -6.05 20.52 25.00
CA ASN A 137 -7.28 19.79 25.43
C ASN A 137 -7.77 18.83 24.34
N LEU A 138 -6.85 18.04 23.81
CA LEU A 138 -7.17 17.07 22.79
C LEU A 138 -7.62 15.73 23.39
N PRO A 139 -8.51 14.99 22.72
CA PRO A 139 -8.86 13.63 23.11
C PRO A 139 -7.63 12.72 23.00
N THR A 140 -7.56 11.71 23.87
CA THR A 140 -6.40 10.82 23.96
C THR A 140 -6.78 9.36 24.04
N ILE A 141 -5.92 8.48 23.56
CA ILE A 141 -5.98 7.03 23.77
C ILE A 141 -4.97 6.65 24.86
N PRO A 142 -5.40 5.98 25.93
CA PRO A 142 -4.48 5.48 26.96
C PRO A 142 -3.66 4.30 26.42
N LEU A 143 -2.43 4.17 26.91
CA LEU A 143 -1.58 3.01 26.62
C LEU A 143 -2.01 1.84 27.51
N ALA A 144 -2.11 0.64 26.95
CA ALA A 144 -2.26 -0.58 27.72
C ALA A 144 -0.99 -0.82 28.57
N ARG A 145 -1.15 -1.57 29.65
CA ARG A 145 0.02 -1.95 30.47
C ARG A 145 0.95 -2.84 29.65
N PRO A 146 2.27 -2.63 29.73
CA PRO A 146 3.24 -3.52 29.09
C PRO A 146 2.98 -4.99 29.49
N SER A 147 3.19 -5.89 28.54
CA SER A 147 3.01 -7.35 28.68
C SER A 147 1.58 -7.80 29.04
N SER A 148 0.57 -6.92 28.90
CA SER A 148 -0.84 -7.28 29.14
C SER A 148 -1.53 -7.89 27.92
N THR A 149 -0.96 -7.72 26.73
CA THR A 149 -1.52 -8.23 25.48
C THR A 149 -1.41 -9.76 25.41
N LYS A 150 -2.45 -10.43 24.95
CA LYS A 150 -2.50 -11.90 24.83
C LYS A 150 -2.98 -12.32 23.45
N VAL A 151 -2.47 -13.45 22.95
CA VAL A 151 -2.96 -14.10 21.74
C VAL A 151 -4.43 -14.52 21.94
N GLY A 152 -5.25 -14.32 20.91
CA GLY A 152 -6.71 -14.54 20.97
C GLY A 152 -7.52 -13.36 21.51
N GLN A 153 -6.88 -12.32 22.04
CA GLN A 153 -7.54 -11.08 22.44
C GLN A 153 -8.09 -10.34 21.23
N GLN A 154 -9.28 -9.75 21.33
CA GLN A 154 -9.83 -8.86 20.31
C GLN A 154 -8.87 -7.68 20.06
N ALA A 155 -8.72 -7.32 18.80
CA ALA A 155 -7.88 -6.24 18.34
C ALA A 155 -8.63 -5.38 17.32
N PHE A 156 -8.52 -4.05 17.47
CA PHE A 156 -9.22 -3.09 16.66
C PHE A 156 -8.25 -2.07 16.09
N ALA A 157 -8.25 -1.89 14.78
CA ALA A 157 -7.42 -0.87 14.15
C ALA A 157 -8.29 0.27 13.63
N ILE A 158 -7.81 1.51 13.83
CA ILE A 158 -8.43 2.72 13.28
C ILE A 158 -7.35 3.47 12.50
N GLY A 159 -7.72 4.00 11.31
CA GLY A 159 -6.77 4.75 10.51
C GLY A 159 -7.41 5.45 9.32
N ASN A 160 -6.55 5.90 8.40
CA ASN A 160 -6.94 6.55 7.15
C ASN A 160 -6.36 5.78 5.96
N PRO A 161 -6.90 4.58 5.64
CA PRO A 161 -6.37 3.81 4.52
C PRO A 161 -6.46 4.63 3.23
N PHE A 162 -5.35 4.58 2.46
CA PHE A 162 -5.21 5.26 1.17
C PHE A 162 -5.32 6.81 1.24
N GLY A 163 -5.25 7.40 2.44
CA GLY A 163 -5.38 8.86 2.62
C GLY A 163 -6.78 9.44 2.34
N GLN A 164 -7.78 8.59 2.05
CA GLN A 164 -9.12 9.00 1.59
C GLN A 164 -10.26 8.56 2.53
N PHE A 165 -9.97 7.62 3.45
CA PHE A 165 -11.00 6.99 4.29
C PHE A 165 -10.68 7.17 5.78
N GLN A 166 -10.53 8.43 6.22
CA GLN A 166 -10.25 8.73 7.62
C GLN A 166 -11.32 8.14 8.54
N GLY A 167 -10.87 7.50 9.63
CA GLY A 167 -11.75 6.84 10.59
C GLY A 167 -12.19 5.43 10.19
N THR A 168 -11.57 4.82 9.18
CA THR A 168 -11.84 3.40 8.87
C THR A 168 -11.49 2.53 10.07
N PHE A 169 -12.45 1.70 10.47
CA PHE A 169 -12.37 0.78 11.59
C PHE A 169 -12.33 -0.66 11.10
N THR A 170 -11.38 -1.45 11.59
CA THR A 170 -11.29 -2.88 11.32
C THR A 170 -11.14 -3.64 12.62
N ALA A 171 -11.73 -4.84 12.69
CA ALA A 171 -11.73 -5.70 13.86
C ALA A 171 -11.12 -7.07 13.51
N GLY A 172 -10.47 -7.67 14.47
CA GLY A 172 -9.87 -8.99 14.41
C GLY A 172 -9.37 -9.43 15.79
N ILE A 173 -8.34 -10.23 15.83
CA ILE A 173 -7.69 -10.71 17.04
C ILE A 173 -6.17 -10.50 17.01
N VAL A 174 -5.55 -10.57 18.16
CA VAL A 174 -4.11 -10.77 18.28
C VAL A 174 -3.80 -12.21 17.88
N SER A 175 -3.24 -12.41 16.69
CA SER A 175 -2.93 -13.74 16.14
C SER A 175 -1.62 -14.30 16.69
N ARG A 176 -0.63 -13.40 16.97
CA ARG A 176 0.70 -13.77 17.49
C ARG A 176 1.34 -12.58 18.19
N ILE A 177 2.18 -12.84 19.17
CA ILE A 177 3.08 -11.87 19.80
C ILE A 177 4.52 -12.34 19.55
N ASP A 178 5.35 -11.42 19.07
CA ASP A 178 6.78 -11.64 18.86
C ASP A 178 7.59 -10.72 19.80
N PRO A 179 7.94 -11.18 21.01
CA PRO A 179 8.65 -10.34 21.98
C PRO A 179 10.06 -9.99 21.53
N GLN A 180 10.72 -10.86 20.74
CA GLN A 180 12.07 -10.66 20.25
C GLN A 180 12.15 -9.45 19.32
N HIS A 181 11.19 -9.30 18.42
CA HIS A 181 11.12 -8.18 17.48
C HIS A 181 10.21 -7.05 17.98
N GLY A 182 9.47 -7.28 19.08
CA GLY A 182 8.51 -6.30 19.63
C GLY A 182 7.31 -6.07 18.73
N LEU A 183 6.81 -7.12 18.07
CA LEU A 183 5.70 -7.07 17.13
C LEU A 183 4.49 -7.84 17.62
N ILE A 184 3.31 -7.34 17.25
CA ILE A 184 2.02 -8.02 17.37
C ILE A 184 1.53 -8.30 15.96
N GLN A 185 1.18 -9.56 15.67
CA GLN A 185 0.46 -9.95 14.47
C GLN A 185 -1.03 -9.97 14.75
N THR A 186 -1.82 -9.45 13.81
CA THR A 186 -3.30 -9.42 13.88
C THR A 186 -3.89 -9.77 12.52
N ASP A 187 -5.10 -10.32 12.52
CA ASP A 187 -5.92 -10.50 11.31
C ASP A 187 -6.87 -9.31 11.07
N ALA A 188 -6.93 -8.34 11.99
CA ALA A 188 -7.54 -7.04 11.69
C ALA A 188 -6.87 -6.44 10.44
N ALA A 189 -7.67 -5.99 9.47
CA ALA A 189 -7.15 -5.53 8.19
C ALA A 189 -6.30 -4.25 8.37
N ILE A 190 -4.99 -4.39 8.22
CA ILE A 190 -4.03 -3.27 8.18
C ILE A 190 -3.66 -3.02 6.72
N ASN A 191 -3.98 -1.85 6.21
CA ASN A 191 -3.69 -1.42 4.83
C ASN A 191 -2.80 -0.17 4.81
N PRO A 192 -2.16 0.16 3.67
CA PRO A 192 -1.46 1.44 3.53
C PRO A 192 -2.35 2.60 3.96
N GLY A 193 -1.80 3.51 4.80
CA GLY A 193 -2.54 4.60 5.43
C GLY A 193 -3.00 4.32 6.87
N ASN A 194 -3.15 3.05 7.28
CA ASN A 194 -3.34 2.70 8.70
C ASN A 194 -2.03 2.74 9.49
N SER A 195 -0.88 2.78 8.82
CA SER A 195 0.45 2.87 9.45
C SER A 195 0.54 4.09 10.37
N GLY A 196 1.01 3.89 11.59
CA GLY A 196 1.10 4.88 12.65
C GLY A 196 -0.18 5.03 13.49
N GLY A 197 -1.31 4.50 13.03
CA GLY A 197 -2.55 4.46 13.79
C GLY A 197 -2.56 3.41 14.89
N PRO A 198 -3.55 3.44 15.80
CA PRO A 198 -3.62 2.52 16.92
C PRO A 198 -4.08 1.11 16.53
N LEU A 199 -3.49 0.10 17.19
CA LEU A 199 -4.11 -1.19 17.45
C LEU A 199 -4.61 -1.17 18.89
N LEU A 200 -5.90 -1.41 19.10
CA LEU A 200 -6.60 -1.25 20.39
C LEU A 200 -7.08 -2.60 20.92
N ASN A 201 -7.20 -2.70 22.25
CA ASN A 201 -7.93 -3.79 22.91
C ASN A 201 -9.43 -3.43 23.09
N SER A 202 -10.24 -4.36 23.64
CA SER A 202 -11.65 -4.17 23.93
C SER A 202 -11.97 -3.13 25.02
N SER A 203 -10.97 -2.59 25.71
CA SER A 203 -11.08 -1.46 26.62
C SER A 203 -10.81 -0.11 25.94
N GLY A 204 -10.38 -0.12 24.67
CA GLY A 204 -9.98 1.08 23.91
C GLY A 204 -8.59 1.59 24.31
N GLU A 205 -7.73 0.73 24.85
CA GLU A 205 -6.34 1.04 25.16
C GLU A 205 -5.43 0.63 24.01
N LEU A 206 -4.39 1.42 23.74
CA LEU A 206 -3.38 1.14 22.73
C LEU A 206 -2.55 -0.08 23.14
N ILE A 207 -2.64 -1.17 22.38
CA ILE A 207 -1.79 -2.36 22.52
C ILE A 207 -0.64 -2.38 21.51
N GLY A 208 -0.74 -1.59 20.44
CA GLY A 208 0.31 -1.48 19.42
C GLY A 208 0.09 -0.32 18.46
N VAL A 209 1.14 0.01 17.71
CA VAL A 209 1.12 0.99 16.61
C VAL A 209 1.15 0.23 15.30
N ASN A 210 0.08 0.33 14.50
CA ASN A 210 -0.02 -0.36 13.23
C ASN A 210 1.16 0.02 12.33
N THR A 211 1.77 -0.98 11.71
CA THR A 211 2.85 -0.76 10.75
C THR A 211 2.67 -1.69 9.57
N SER A 212 2.85 -1.17 8.35
CA SER A 212 2.78 -1.99 7.14
C SER A 212 4.13 -2.68 6.97
N ILE A 213 4.17 -3.98 7.21
CA ILE A 213 5.34 -4.81 6.95
C ILE A 213 4.92 -5.85 5.92
N PHE A 214 5.56 -5.86 4.76
CA PHE A 214 5.49 -6.85 3.69
C PHE A 214 4.15 -7.59 3.51
N THR A 215 3.44 -7.24 2.45
CA THR A 215 2.35 -8.06 1.89
C THR A 215 2.92 -8.93 0.76
N ARG A 216 2.64 -10.23 0.74
CA ARG A 216 2.94 -11.09 -0.40
C ARG A 216 2.03 -10.73 -1.57
N GLY A 217 2.59 -10.40 -2.73
CA GLY A 217 1.87 -10.25 -4.00
C GLY A 217 1.70 -8.80 -4.49
N GLN A 218 1.60 -8.63 -5.80
CA GLN A 218 1.40 -7.34 -6.51
C GLN A 218 0.06 -6.66 -6.22
N SER A 219 -0.90 -7.35 -5.60
CA SER A 219 -2.16 -6.76 -5.16
C SER A 219 -2.00 -6.25 -3.74
N GLY A 220 -1.56 -5.02 -3.54
CA GLY A 220 -1.23 -4.38 -2.27
C GLY A 220 -2.32 -4.30 -1.19
N GLY A 221 -3.17 -5.33 -1.04
CA GLY A 221 -4.20 -5.46 -0.02
C GLY A 221 -3.81 -6.42 1.09
N ASN A 222 -4.41 -6.24 2.27
CA ASN A 222 -4.26 -7.13 3.42
C ASN A 222 -4.82 -8.53 3.09
N ILE A 223 -4.00 -9.55 3.27
CA ILE A 223 -4.36 -10.97 3.10
C ILE A 223 -4.73 -11.66 4.43
N GLY A 224 -5.14 -10.89 5.47
CA GLY A 224 -5.42 -11.40 6.81
C GLY A 224 -4.17 -11.46 7.72
N ILE A 225 -3.08 -10.80 7.34
CA ILE A 225 -1.86 -10.70 8.15
C ILE A 225 -1.46 -9.23 8.27
N GLY A 226 -1.74 -8.63 9.41
CA GLY A 226 -1.33 -7.28 9.78
C GLY A 226 -0.31 -7.31 10.91
N PHE A 227 0.52 -6.28 11.01
CA PHE A 227 1.50 -6.12 12.09
C PHE A 227 1.36 -4.78 12.79
N ALA A 228 1.63 -4.78 14.09
CA ALA A 228 1.76 -3.58 14.90
C ALA A 228 3.01 -3.67 15.78
N ILE A 229 3.65 -2.54 16.02
CA ILE A 229 4.72 -2.42 17.01
C ILE A 229 4.09 -2.48 18.39
N SER A 230 4.49 -3.43 19.22
CA SER A 230 3.93 -3.65 20.56
C SER A 230 4.04 -2.40 21.43
N VAL A 231 2.98 -2.14 22.22
CA VAL A 231 2.99 -1.11 23.26
C VAL A 231 4.16 -1.27 24.24
N ASP A 232 4.73 -2.45 24.38
CA ASP A 232 5.89 -2.71 25.24
C ASP A 232 7.11 -1.87 24.88
N LYS A 233 7.24 -1.46 23.61
CA LYS A 233 8.32 -0.58 23.12
C LYS A 233 8.07 0.91 23.39
N VAL A 234 6.81 1.29 23.63
CA VAL A 234 6.39 2.70 23.69
C VAL A 234 6.88 3.45 24.94
N PRO A 235 6.80 2.90 26.18
CA PRO A 235 7.19 3.66 27.37
C PRO A 235 8.65 4.10 27.40
N ALA A 236 9.57 3.20 27.02
CA ALA A 236 11.01 3.51 26.95
C ALA A 236 11.28 4.60 25.91
N PHE A 237 10.65 4.50 24.73
CA PHE A 237 10.74 5.51 23.67
C PHE A 237 10.21 6.86 24.13
N LEU A 238 9.02 6.94 24.75
CA LEU A 238 8.47 8.19 25.25
C LEU A 238 9.34 8.82 26.35
N THR A 239 9.99 8.01 27.17
CA THR A 239 10.97 8.50 28.15
C THR A 239 12.15 9.14 27.46
N ALA A 240 12.73 8.49 26.44
CA ALA A 240 13.82 9.06 25.65
C ALA A 240 13.42 10.39 24.97
N VAL A 241 12.20 10.47 24.46
CA VAL A 241 11.65 11.72 23.87
C VAL A 241 11.57 12.86 24.91
N ARG A 242 11.00 12.57 26.10
CA ARG A 242 10.85 13.57 27.19
C ARG A 242 12.19 14.08 27.70
N GLU A 243 13.18 13.22 27.76
CA GLU A 243 14.54 13.54 28.22
C GLU A 243 15.41 14.15 27.09
N GLY A 244 14.87 14.32 25.89
CA GLY A 244 15.60 14.88 24.75
C GLY A 244 16.70 13.99 24.19
N ARG A 245 16.72 12.68 24.57
CA ARG A 245 17.68 11.68 24.09
C ARG A 245 17.26 11.01 22.78
N ALA A 246 15.97 11.05 22.45
CA ALA A 246 15.47 10.45 21.21
C ALA A 246 16.14 11.09 19.98
N PRO A 247 16.53 10.29 18.97
CA PRO A 247 17.10 10.79 17.73
C PRO A 247 16.19 11.84 17.06
N ARG A 248 16.79 12.89 16.50
CA ARG A 248 16.08 13.95 15.76
C ARG A 248 15.93 13.64 14.27
N VAL A 249 16.57 12.60 13.80
CA VAL A 249 16.52 12.10 12.43
C VAL A 249 16.16 10.62 12.49
N ALA A 250 15.24 10.22 11.61
CA ALA A 250 14.85 8.81 11.49
C ALA A 250 16.10 7.96 11.22
N GLN A 251 16.39 7.04 12.13
CA GLN A 251 17.43 6.05 11.89
C GLN A 251 16.81 4.97 10.99
N ARG A 252 17.25 4.92 9.73
CA ARG A 252 16.84 3.83 8.86
C ARG A 252 17.42 2.53 9.38
N ARG A 253 16.61 1.72 10.05
CA ARG A 253 16.93 0.31 10.19
C ARG A 253 16.55 -0.35 8.85
N SER A 254 17.50 -1.08 8.30
CA SER A 254 17.13 -2.08 7.29
C SER A 254 16.03 -2.96 7.90
N PRO A 255 14.90 -3.24 7.22
CA PRO A 255 13.88 -4.17 7.71
C PRO A 255 14.46 -5.56 8.01
N PHE A 256 15.73 -5.75 7.72
CA PHE A 256 16.51 -6.97 7.88
C PHE A 256 17.50 -6.95 9.07
N GLY A 257 17.30 -6.04 10.04
CA GLY A 257 18.19 -5.90 11.22
C GLY A 257 19.55 -5.30 10.88
N ASN A 258 20.58 -5.62 11.70
CA ASN A 258 21.94 -5.11 11.54
C ASN A 258 22.79 -5.90 10.50
N LYS A 259 22.18 -6.80 9.74
CA LYS A 259 22.90 -7.58 8.71
C LYS A 259 23.19 -6.67 7.51
N SER A 260 24.46 -6.43 7.24
CA SER A 260 24.87 -5.72 6.03
C SER A 260 24.67 -6.64 4.83
N PRO A 261 24.06 -6.16 3.72
CA PRO A 261 23.94 -6.95 2.51
C PRO A 261 25.32 -7.32 1.94
N GLN A 262 25.46 -8.55 1.46
CA GLN A 262 26.63 -8.95 0.69
C GLN A 262 26.58 -8.23 -0.67
N LYS A 263 27.64 -7.49 -1.00
CA LYS A 263 27.72 -6.79 -2.29
C LYS A 263 27.95 -7.81 -3.40
N VAL A 264 27.11 -7.74 -4.46
CA VAL A 264 27.21 -8.56 -5.66
C VAL A 264 27.33 -7.66 -6.89
N THR A 265 27.93 -8.18 -7.95
CA THR A 265 28.17 -7.42 -9.17
C THR A 265 27.22 -7.92 -10.26
N LEU A 266 26.54 -7.00 -10.93
CA LEU A 266 25.75 -7.31 -12.14
C LEU A 266 26.66 -7.91 -13.21
N ASN A 267 26.19 -8.97 -13.88
CA ASN A 267 26.95 -9.77 -14.84
C ASN A 267 28.21 -10.44 -14.24
N GLY A 268 28.29 -10.51 -12.91
CA GLY A 268 29.32 -11.24 -12.20
C GLY A 268 29.09 -12.75 -12.15
N PRO A 269 29.98 -13.50 -11.47
CA PRO A 269 29.78 -14.92 -11.27
C PRO A 269 28.52 -15.19 -10.43
N ALA A 270 27.91 -16.36 -10.64
CA ALA A 270 26.80 -16.82 -9.82
C ALA A 270 27.22 -16.95 -8.36
N VAL A 271 26.35 -16.52 -7.46
CA VAL A 271 26.54 -16.65 -6.01
C VAL A 271 25.94 -17.96 -5.54
N ASN A 272 26.74 -18.80 -4.88
CA ASN A 272 26.25 -19.99 -4.22
C ASN A 272 25.95 -19.65 -2.77
N GLY A 273 24.67 -19.66 -2.39
CA GLY A 273 24.18 -19.41 -1.04
C GLY A 273 23.61 -20.66 -0.38
N LYS A 274 23.41 -20.58 0.94
CA LYS A 274 22.76 -21.64 1.69
C LYS A 274 21.96 -21.05 2.85
N LEU A 275 20.65 -21.24 2.83
CA LEU A 275 19.78 -20.93 3.96
C LEU A 275 19.93 -22.03 5.02
N THR A 276 20.06 -21.64 6.28
CA THR A 276 20.24 -22.53 7.40
C THR A 276 19.50 -21.99 8.62
N GLU A 277 19.40 -22.78 9.68
CA GLU A 277 18.85 -22.34 10.97
C GLU A 277 19.61 -21.15 11.59
N LYS A 278 20.85 -20.87 11.12
CA LYS A 278 21.65 -19.71 11.53
C LYS A 278 21.43 -18.49 10.64
N SER A 279 20.72 -18.64 9.53
CA SER A 279 20.35 -17.53 8.66
C SER A 279 19.37 -16.58 9.37
N SER A 280 19.32 -15.34 8.93
CA SER A 280 18.32 -14.38 9.43
C SER A 280 16.91 -14.87 9.13
N VAL A 281 15.95 -14.47 9.95
CA VAL A 281 14.54 -14.86 9.83
C VAL A 281 13.73 -13.63 9.48
N LEU A 282 12.93 -13.70 8.43
CA LEU A 282 11.95 -12.65 8.09
C LEU A 282 10.83 -12.68 9.14
N PRO A 283 10.55 -11.56 9.83
CA PRO A 283 9.48 -11.50 10.82
C PRO A 283 8.09 -11.79 10.25
N ALA A 284 7.90 -11.51 8.96
CA ALA A 284 6.61 -11.62 8.29
C ALA A 284 6.12 -13.07 8.13
N ASP A 285 7.03 -14.01 7.86
CA ASP A 285 6.66 -15.38 7.49
C ASP A 285 7.53 -16.46 8.09
N ASN A 286 8.51 -16.07 8.93
CA ASN A 286 9.53 -16.95 9.52
C ASN A 286 10.40 -17.70 8.51
N SER A 287 10.50 -17.25 7.25
CA SER A 287 11.45 -17.81 6.30
C SER A 287 12.87 -17.38 6.60
N PHE A 288 13.82 -18.26 6.32
CA PHE A 288 15.24 -17.89 6.35
C PHE A 288 15.59 -17.05 5.15
N PHE A 289 16.48 -16.07 5.33
CA PHE A 289 16.90 -15.20 4.23
C PHE A 289 18.37 -14.81 4.28
N ASP A 290 18.91 -14.50 3.11
CA ASP A 290 20.18 -13.80 2.91
C ASP A 290 19.93 -12.47 2.18
N LEU A 291 20.82 -11.49 2.44
CA LEU A 291 20.74 -10.16 1.85
C LEU A 291 21.89 -9.94 0.90
N TYR A 292 21.55 -9.42 -0.28
CA TYR A 292 22.50 -8.98 -1.28
C TYR A 292 22.22 -7.52 -1.66
N SER A 293 23.25 -6.82 -2.17
CA SER A 293 23.10 -5.48 -2.73
C SER A 293 23.90 -5.34 -4.00
N PHE A 294 23.38 -4.52 -4.91
CA PHE A 294 24.07 -4.15 -6.14
C PHE A 294 23.80 -2.69 -6.50
N GLU A 295 24.70 -2.10 -7.30
CA GLU A 295 24.52 -0.77 -7.84
C GLU A 295 23.77 -0.88 -9.18
N GLY A 296 22.64 -0.18 -9.29
CA GLY A 296 21.81 -0.12 -10.50
C GLY A 296 21.71 1.30 -11.05
N ARG A 297 21.39 1.42 -12.33
CA ARG A 297 21.19 2.69 -13.02
C ARG A 297 19.78 2.78 -13.59
N ALA A 298 19.21 3.98 -13.63
CA ALA A 298 17.93 4.24 -14.24
C ALA A 298 17.92 3.75 -15.72
N GLY A 299 16.82 3.12 -16.11
CA GLY A 299 16.66 2.52 -17.45
C GLY A 299 17.36 1.19 -17.67
N GLN A 300 18.16 0.71 -16.70
CA GLN A 300 18.84 -0.57 -16.81
C GLN A 300 17.85 -1.72 -16.56
N GLN A 301 17.76 -2.67 -17.50
CA GLN A 301 16.95 -3.88 -17.29
C GLN A 301 17.81 -4.93 -16.57
N ILE A 302 17.26 -5.46 -15.48
CA ILE A 302 17.89 -6.46 -14.63
C ILE A 302 17.06 -7.73 -14.65
N THR A 303 17.73 -8.87 -14.80
CA THR A 303 17.15 -10.20 -14.56
C THR A 303 17.89 -10.84 -13.39
N ILE A 304 17.15 -11.24 -12.37
CA ILE A 304 17.65 -11.90 -11.17
C ILE A 304 17.01 -13.28 -11.12
N GLU A 305 17.82 -14.33 -11.05
CA GLU A 305 17.36 -15.71 -10.94
C GLU A 305 17.91 -16.36 -9.65
N MET A 306 17.03 -17.01 -8.90
CA MET A 306 17.39 -17.86 -7.77
C MET A 306 16.90 -19.28 -8.05
N LYS A 307 17.83 -20.25 -8.06
CA LYS A 307 17.54 -21.65 -8.36
C LYS A 307 17.95 -22.54 -7.20
N SER A 308 17.11 -23.54 -6.91
CA SER A 308 17.40 -24.55 -5.89
C SER A 308 16.72 -25.87 -6.21
N GLN A 309 17.35 -26.96 -5.75
CA GLN A 309 16.75 -28.30 -5.69
C GLN A 309 16.32 -28.68 -4.28
N GLU A 310 16.69 -27.90 -3.27
CA GLU A 310 16.52 -28.20 -1.85
C GLU A 310 15.43 -27.37 -1.17
N ILE A 311 15.21 -26.13 -1.66
CA ILE A 311 14.20 -25.19 -1.15
C ILE A 311 13.30 -24.73 -2.28
N ASP A 312 12.23 -24.06 -1.95
CA ASP A 312 11.35 -23.32 -2.83
C ASP A 312 11.80 -21.84 -2.79
N PRO A 313 12.58 -21.34 -3.79
CA PRO A 313 13.15 -20.00 -3.75
C PRO A 313 12.10 -18.89 -3.81
N TYR A 314 12.37 -17.81 -3.12
CA TYR A 314 11.57 -16.58 -3.19
C TYR A 314 12.47 -15.36 -3.19
N LEU A 315 12.26 -14.44 -4.12
CA LEU A 315 13.02 -13.22 -4.28
C LEU A 315 12.17 -12.00 -3.97
N ILE A 316 12.75 -11.04 -3.25
CA ILE A 316 12.17 -9.70 -3.07
C ILE A 316 13.24 -8.67 -3.43
N LEU A 317 12.94 -7.76 -4.36
CA LEU A 317 13.82 -6.67 -4.76
C LEU A 317 13.33 -5.34 -4.19
N LEU A 318 14.20 -4.63 -3.48
CA LEU A 318 13.95 -3.31 -2.95
C LEU A 318 14.74 -2.26 -3.71
N GLY A 319 14.11 -1.13 -3.97
CA GLY A 319 14.74 0.04 -4.57
C GLY A 319 15.68 0.79 -3.62
N PRO A 320 16.35 1.85 -4.10
CA PRO A 320 17.25 2.68 -3.28
C PRO A 320 16.55 3.34 -2.09
N ASN A 321 15.24 3.53 -2.15
CA ASN A 321 14.38 4.03 -1.07
C ASN A 321 13.95 2.93 -0.08
N GLN A 322 14.43 1.69 -0.23
CA GLN A 322 14.08 0.51 0.57
C GLN A 322 12.60 0.09 0.44
N ARG A 323 11.90 0.53 -0.61
CA ARG A 323 10.57 0.02 -0.96
C ARG A 323 10.69 -1.17 -1.90
N GLU A 324 9.78 -2.10 -1.76
CA GLU A 324 9.66 -3.22 -2.68
C GLU A 324 9.28 -2.72 -4.07
N ILE A 325 9.98 -3.21 -5.08
CA ILE A 325 9.72 -2.91 -6.50
C ILE A 325 9.36 -4.15 -7.31
N ALA A 326 9.77 -5.32 -6.86
CA ALA A 326 9.42 -6.60 -7.47
C ALA A 326 9.61 -7.76 -6.50
N GLN A 327 8.87 -8.83 -6.69
CA GLN A 327 9.03 -10.12 -6.00
C GLN A 327 8.61 -11.26 -6.91
N ASP A 328 9.13 -12.45 -6.67
CA ASP A 328 8.80 -13.65 -7.46
C ASP A 328 9.24 -14.95 -6.76
N ASP A 329 8.48 -16.04 -6.99
CA ASP A 329 8.77 -17.38 -6.48
C ASP A 329 8.91 -18.44 -7.58
N ASP A 330 8.14 -18.37 -8.67
CA ASP A 330 8.03 -19.41 -9.70
C ASP A 330 8.41 -18.97 -11.13
N GLY A 331 8.64 -17.67 -11.36
CA GLY A 331 8.87 -17.07 -12.68
C GLY A 331 10.11 -17.58 -13.41
N GLY A 332 10.99 -18.31 -12.72
CA GLY A 332 12.19 -18.97 -13.28
C GLY A 332 11.92 -20.36 -13.89
N GLY A 333 10.68 -20.84 -13.76
CA GLY A 333 10.24 -22.16 -14.19
C GLY A 333 10.43 -23.25 -13.12
N GLY A 334 9.40 -24.07 -12.95
CA GLY A 334 9.30 -25.00 -11.83
C GLY A 334 9.07 -24.26 -10.54
N LYS A 335 9.98 -24.39 -9.58
CA LYS A 335 9.99 -23.67 -8.31
C LYS A 335 11.06 -22.57 -8.25
N ASN A 336 11.70 -22.24 -9.37
CA ASN A 336 12.78 -21.25 -9.38
C ASN A 336 12.20 -19.85 -9.50
N ALA A 337 12.71 -18.92 -8.69
CA ALA A 337 12.32 -17.52 -8.72
C ALA A 337 13.07 -16.74 -9.79
N ARG A 338 12.37 -15.82 -10.50
CA ARG A 338 12.96 -14.91 -11.48
C ARG A 338 12.29 -13.56 -11.48
N ILE A 339 13.01 -12.52 -11.11
CA ILE A 339 12.60 -11.13 -11.29
C ILE A 339 13.20 -10.56 -12.56
N THR A 340 12.40 -9.96 -13.44
CA THR A 340 12.86 -9.12 -14.55
C THR A 340 12.24 -7.75 -14.42
N VAL A 341 13.07 -6.70 -14.29
CA VAL A 341 12.61 -5.34 -14.03
C VAL A 341 13.50 -4.30 -14.69
N THR A 342 12.94 -3.18 -15.13
CA THR A 342 13.70 -1.99 -15.51
C THR A 342 13.78 -1.06 -14.31
N LEU A 343 15.02 -0.67 -13.94
CA LEU A 343 15.27 0.15 -12.77
C LEU A 343 14.84 1.60 -13.03
N ALA A 344 14.08 2.17 -12.10
CA ALA A 344 13.55 3.54 -12.24
C ALA A 344 14.54 4.63 -11.81
N ALA A 345 15.59 4.30 -11.04
CA ALA A 345 16.53 5.28 -10.47
C ALA A 345 17.94 4.71 -10.38
N ASP A 346 18.93 5.62 -10.31
CA ASP A 346 20.30 5.28 -9.92
C ASP A 346 20.35 4.99 -8.41
N GLY A 347 21.16 4.02 -7.99
CA GLY A 347 21.44 3.77 -6.59
C GLY A 347 21.67 2.33 -6.20
N THR A 348 21.77 2.11 -4.89
CA THR A 348 21.98 0.78 -4.32
C THR A 348 20.65 0.08 -4.14
N TYR A 349 20.47 -1.05 -4.79
CA TYR A 349 19.32 -1.94 -4.69
C TYR A 349 19.63 -3.04 -3.68
N THR A 350 18.63 -3.47 -2.92
CA THR A 350 18.72 -4.57 -1.97
C THR A 350 17.88 -5.75 -2.43
N LEU A 351 18.47 -6.92 -2.45
CA LEU A 351 17.83 -8.17 -2.81
C LEU A 351 17.74 -9.08 -1.59
N VAL A 352 16.55 -9.57 -1.30
CA VAL A 352 16.28 -10.61 -0.31
C VAL A 352 16.14 -11.92 -1.04
N ALA A 353 17.04 -12.85 -0.74
CA ALA A 353 16.97 -14.23 -1.22
C ALA A 353 16.48 -15.11 -0.07
N ASN A 354 15.24 -15.59 -0.14
CA ASN A 354 14.63 -16.40 0.89
C ASN A 354 13.90 -17.63 0.33
N SER A 355 13.21 -18.36 1.18
CA SER A 355 12.36 -19.49 0.79
C SER A 355 10.89 -19.12 0.87
N TYR A 356 10.09 -19.67 -0.04
CA TYR A 356 8.63 -19.50 -0.05
C TYR A 356 7.97 -20.02 1.23
N GLN A 357 8.49 -21.11 1.79
CA GLN A 357 7.98 -21.69 3.04
C GLN A 357 8.85 -21.28 4.23
N ALA A 358 8.20 -21.16 5.40
CA ALA A 358 8.86 -20.87 6.66
C ALA A 358 9.97 -21.90 6.98
N ARG A 359 11.13 -21.42 7.44
CA ARG A 359 12.25 -22.23 7.97
C ARG A 359 12.78 -23.32 7.04
N GLN A 360 12.59 -23.19 5.72
CA GLN A 360 13.28 -24.07 4.79
C GLN A 360 14.79 -23.81 4.80
N SER A 361 15.57 -24.88 4.89
CA SER A 361 17.04 -24.84 4.81
C SER A 361 17.50 -25.57 3.56
N GLY A 362 18.46 -25.00 2.83
CA GLY A 362 18.99 -25.63 1.62
C GLY A 362 19.91 -24.69 0.83
N ALA A 363 20.65 -25.28 -0.10
CA ALA A 363 21.53 -24.55 -0.99
C ALA A 363 20.73 -23.94 -2.15
N TYR A 364 21.22 -22.80 -2.64
CA TYR A 364 20.69 -22.12 -3.81
C TYR A 364 21.79 -21.47 -4.64
N THR A 365 21.49 -21.15 -5.88
CA THR A 365 22.35 -20.36 -6.78
C THR A 365 21.61 -19.08 -7.15
N LEU A 366 22.28 -17.94 -7.08
CA LEU A 366 21.74 -16.63 -7.40
C LEU A 366 22.55 -16.01 -8.55
N GLU A 367 21.90 -15.61 -9.62
CA GLU A 367 22.49 -14.92 -10.76
C GLU A 367 21.82 -13.55 -10.96
N LEU A 368 22.64 -12.51 -11.19
CA LEU A 368 22.19 -11.16 -11.53
C LEU A 368 22.73 -10.77 -12.90
N LYS A 369 21.85 -10.63 -13.86
CA LYS A 369 22.19 -10.21 -15.23
C LYS A 369 21.61 -8.83 -15.49
N ALA A 370 22.44 -7.93 -15.97
CA ALA A 370 22.02 -6.65 -16.50
C ALA A 370 22.15 -6.68 -18.00
N SER A 371 21.08 -6.40 -18.71
CA SER A 371 21.19 -5.98 -20.10
C SER A 371 21.48 -4.48 -20.11
N VAL A 372 22.58 -4.08 -20.75
CA VAL A 372 22.77 -2.68 -21.10
C VAL A 372 21.63 -2.36 -22.07
N PRO A 373 20.88 -1.27 -21.92
CA PRO A 373 19.99 -0.84 -22.98
C PRO A 373 20.88 -0.74 -24.24
N THR A 374 20.65 -1.57 -25.22
CA THR A 374 21.15 -1.30 -26.58
C THR A 374 20.76 0.14 -26.87
N ALA A 375 21.69 0.95 -27.40
CA ALA A 375 21.54 2.38 -27.67
C ALA A 375 20.09 2.77 -28.00
N PRO A 376 19.59 3.92 -27.54
CA PRO A 376 18.16 4.23 -27.38
C PRO A 376 17.39 3.72 -28.58
N SER A 377 16.56 2.70 -28.39
CA SER A 377 15.69 2.19 -29.45
C SER A 377 14.88 3.40 -29.92
N ARG A 378 14.88 3.65 -31.21
CA ARG A 378 14.10 4.71 -31.83
C ARG A 378 12.71 4.67 -31.20
N ALA A 379 12.26 5.80 -30.65
CA ALA A 379 10.96 5.87 -29.99
C ALA A 379 9.89 5.28 -30.92
N ILE A 380 9.07 4.38 -30.37
CA ILE A 380 7.87 3.86 -31.06
C ILE A 380 6.91 5.00 -31.30
N LEU A 381 6.78 5.88 -30.28
CA LEU A 381 5.98 7.08 -30.31
C LEU A 381 6.66 8.15 -29.45
N GLN A 382 6.71 9.38 -29.91
CA GLN A 382 7.12 10.54 -29.15
C GLN A 382 6.21 11.71 -29.50
N GLU A 383 5.48 12.21 -28.49
CA GLU A 383 4.43 13.21 -28.67
C GLU A 383 4.51 14.27 -27.57
N GLU A 384 4.36 15.53 -27.99
CA GLU A 384 4.09 16.67 -27.11
C GLU A 384 2.60 16.97 -27.16
N GLY A 385 1.97 17.04 -26.00
CA GLY A 385 0.53 17.23 -25.91
C GLY A 385 0.10 18.21 -24.80
N ALA A 386 -1.18 18.46 -24.72
CA ALA A 386 -1.76 19.23 -23.61
C ALA A 386 -3.15 18.70 -23.23
N LEU A 387 -3.42 18.69 -21.92
CA LEU A 387 -4.76 18.55 -21.35
C LEU A 387 -5.37 19.95 -21.22
N VAL A 388 -6.39 20.25 -22.03
CA VAL A 388 -6.99 21.58 -22.09
C VAL A 388 -8.49 21.53 -21.78
N ALA A 389 -9.02 22.61 -21.20
CA ALA A 389 -10.44 22.72 -20.91
C ALA A 389 -11.29 22.49 -22.17
N GLY A 390 -12.38 21.72 -22.05
CA GLY A 390 -13.24 21.33 -23.17
C GLY A 390 -12.74 20.09 -23.93
N GLY A 391 -11.61 19.51 -23.56
CA GLY A 391 -11.16 18.22 -24.05
C GLY A 391 -12.01 17.04 -23.51
N PRO A 392 -11.79 15.82 -24.02
CA PRO A 392 -12.48 14.64 -23.55
C PRO A 392 -12.17 14.37 -22.06
N VAL A 393 -13.19 13.90 -21.32
CA VAL A 393 -13.09 13.58 -19.90
C VAL A 393 -13.40 12.12 -19.66
N LEU A 394 -12.72 11.51 -18.66
CA LEU A 394 -13.03 10.17 -18.21
C LEU A 394 -14.36 10.18 -17.43
N PRO A 395 -15.29 9.25 -17.74
CA PRO A 395 -16.57 9.17 -17.03
C PRO A 395 -16.43 8.84 -15.54
N SER A 396 -15.33 8.26 -15.14
CA SER A 396 -15.07 7.80 -13.75
C SER A 396 -14.87 8.94 -12.76
N ASP A 397 -14.20 10.03 -13.20
CA ASP A 397 -13.73 11.10 -12.29
C ASP A 397 -13.69 12.50 -12.92
N ASN A 398 -14.19 12.64 -14.17
CA ASN A 398 -14.17 13.87 -14.96
C ASN A 398 -12.75 14.45 -15.20
N SER A 399 -11.69 13.67 -15.04
CA SER A 399 -10.35 14.08 -15.42
C SER A 399 -10.19 14.13 -16.93
N LEU A 400 -9.45 15.14 -17.44
CA LEU A 400 -9.14 15.25 -18.86
C LEU A 400 -8.22 14.13 -19.30
N TYR A 401 -8.42 13.61 -20.51
CA TYR A 401 -7.54 12.59 -21.06
C TYR A 401 -7.23 12.78 -22.54
N ARG A 402 -6.18 12.10 -23.00
CA ARG A 402 -5.82 11.89 -24.40
C ARG A 402 -5.48 10.42 -24.62
N GLU A 403 -5.70 9.95 -25.86
CA GLU A 403 -5.40 8.57 -26.25
C GLU A 403 -4.37 8.55 -27.38
N TYR A 404 -3.44 7.58 -27.27
CA TYR A 404 -2.44 7.25 -28.27
C TYR A 404 -2.45 5.77 -28.57
N THR A 405 -2.03 5.37 -29.75
CA THR A 405 -1.99 3.95 -30.11
C THR A 405 -0.66 3.59 -30.75
N PHE A 406 -0.22 2.36 -30.53
CA PHE A 406 0.94 1.78 -31.21
C PHE A 406 0.73 0.28 -31.45
N GLU A 407 1.47 -0.28 -32.42
CA GLU A 407 1.48 -1.72 -32.68
C GLU A 407 2.57 -2.39 -31.83
N GLY A 408 2.20 -3.42 -31.08
CA GLY A 408 3.09 -4.17 -30.20
C GLY A 408 3.06 -5.67 -30.49
N ARG A 409 4.14 -6.37 -30.12
CA ARG A 409 4.27 -7.82 -30.28
C ARG A 409 4.26 -8.52 -28.93
N SER A 410 3.67 -9.71 -28.85
CA SER A 410 3.74 -10.56 -27.65
C SER A 410 5.20 -10.77 -27.22
N GLY A 411 5.50 -10.59 -25.94
CA GLY A 411 6.83 -10.69 -25.37
C GLY A 411 7.73 -9.45 -25.58
N GLN A 412 7.26 -8.41 -26.29
CA GLN A 412 7.98 -7.15 -26.45
C GLN A 412 7.97 -6.38 -25.14
N SER A 413 9.14 -5.96 -24.65
CA SER A 413 9.24 -5.01 -23.54
C SER A 413 9.09 -3.59 -24.08
N VAL A 414 8.22 -2.81 -23.43
CA VAL A 414 7.93 -1.42 -23.79
C VAL A 414 8.04 -0.55 -22.53
N THR A 415 8.69 0.60 -22.68
CA THR A 415 8.69 1.64 -21.66
C THR A 415 7.84 2.82 -22.10
N ILE A 416 7.07 3.39 -21.18
CA ILE A 416 6.23 4.56 -21.39
C ILE A 416 6.61 5.59 -20.34
N SER A 417 7.13 6.75 -20.76
CA SER A 417 7.41 7.90 -19.90
C SER A 417 6.43 9.01 -20.22
N LEU A 418 5.77 9.54 -19.19
CA LEU A 418 4.87 10.68 -19.29
C LEU A 418 5.33 11.74 -18.29
N GLU A 419 5.78 12.88 -18.83
CA GLU A 419 6.38 13.96 -18.05
C GLU A 419 5.54 15.22 -18.16
N SER A 420 5.31 15.91 -17.03
CA SER A 420 4.64 17.21 -16.97
C SER A 420 5.19 18.04 -15.80
N THR A 421 5.34 19.35 -16.05
CA THR A 421 5.60 20.34 -15.01
C THR A 421 4.32 21.07 -14.57
N ASP A 422 3.24 20.92 -15.33
CA ASP A 422 2.02 21.70 -15.19
C ASP A 422 0.96 20.98 -14.31
N PHE A 423 0.97 19.65 -14.30
CA PHE A 423 0.04 18.81 -13.55
C PHE A 423 0.69 17.50 -13.11
N ASP A 424 0.02 16.73 -12.28
CA ASP A 424 0.39 15.40 -11.82
C ASP A 424 -0.07 14.37 -12.87
N PRO A 425 0.82 13.80 -13.73
CA PRO A 425 0.43 12.96 -14.85
C PRO A 425 0.13 11.52 -14.41
N TYR A 426 -0.82 10.91 -15.11
CA TYR A 426 -1.20 9.52 -14.95
C TYR A 426 -1.25 8.84 -16.32
N VAL A 427 -0.68 7.63 -16.42
CA VAL A 427 -0.66 6.87 -17.67
C VAL A 427 -1.19 5.45 -17.47
N ALA A 428 -2.02 5.00 -18.41
CA ALA A 428 -2.52 3.63 -18.46
C ALA A 428 -2.34 3.04 -19.85
N ILE A 429 -1.99 1.74 -19.94
CA ILE A 429 -1.89 1.00 -21.21
C ILE A 429 -2.91 -0.13 -21.23
N PHE A 430 -3.65 -0.21 -22.36
CA PHE A 430 -4.64 -1.24 -22.64
C PHE A 430 -4.18 -2.12 -23.80
N GLY A 431 -4.41 -3.42 -23.68
CA GLY A 431 -4.08 -4.40 -24.70
C GLY A 431 -5.06 -4.42 -25.87
N PRO A 432 -4.77 -5.23 -26.91
CA PRO A 432 -5.65 -5.37 -28.10
C PRO A 432 -7.06 -5.87 -27.78
N ASN A 433 -7.24 -6.53 -26.65
CA ASN A 433 -8.53 -7.01 -26.12
C ASN A 433 -9.29 -5.94 -25.29
N GLY A 434 -8.76 -4.71 -25.21
CA GLY A 434 -9.33 -3.62 -24.43
C GLY A 434 -9.14 -3.74 -22.91
N ARG A 435 -8.44 -4.75 -22.41
CA ARG A 435 -8.14 -4.90 -20.97
C ARG A 435 -6.94 -4.05 -20.58
N LEU A 436 -7.00 -3.51 -19.36
CA LEU A 436 -5.87 -2.83 -18.73
C LEU A 436 -4.70 -3.82 -18.59
N VAL A 437 -3.51 -3.39 -18.99
CA VAL A 437 -2.27 -4.13 -18.87
C VAL A 437 -1.43 -3.59 -17.72
N ALA A 438 -1.29 -2.26 -17.63
CA ALA A 438 -0.58 -1.56 -16.55
C ALA A 438 -1.01 -0.11 -16.47
N GLU A 439 -0.79 0.51 -15.29
CA GLU A 439 -1.02 1.93 -15.04
C GLU A 439 -0.05 2.47 -13.99
N ASN A 440 0.26 3.78 -14.02
CA ASN A 440 1.12 4.45 -13.06
C ASN A 440 0.90 5.97 -13.08
N ASP A 441 1.11 6.61 -11.91
CA ASP A 441 1.06 8.07 -11.70
C ASP A 441 2.43 8.64 -11.30
N ASP A 442 3.23 7.90 -10.53
CA ASP A 442 4.51 8.34 -10.00
C ASP A 442 5.63 7.36 -10.39
N ALA A 443 6.62 7.81 -11.13
CA ALA A 443 7.82 7.02 -11.44
C ALA A 443 8.67 6.75 -10.19
N SER A 444 8.62 7.65 -9.22
CA SER A 444 9.27 7.52 -7.92
C SER A 444 8.70 8.55 -6.92
N ASP A 445 8.96 8.35 -5.62
CA ASP A 445 8.57 9.31 -4.56
C ASP A 445 9.17 10.72 -4.72
N SER A 446 10.11 10.92 -5.63
CA SER A 446 10.80 12.19 -5.86
C SER A 446 10.34 12.93 -7.11
N THR A 447 9.50 12.31 -7.93
CA THR A 447 8.96 12.91 -9.16
C THR A 447 7.50 12.55 -9.31
N LYS A 448 6.72 13.50 -9.78
CA LYS A 448 5.32 13.29 -10.16
C LYS A 448 5.14 12.74 -11.57
N ASN A 449 6.25 12.56 -12.31
CA ASN A 449 6.19 12.00 -13.66
C ASN A 449 5.82 10.53 -13.63
N ALA A 450 4.97 10.08 -14.54
CA ALA A 450 4.55 8.71 -14.62
C ALA A 450 5.48 7.88 -15.52
N PHE A 451 5.77 6.64 -15.11
CA PHE A 451 6.62 5.73 -15.86
C PHE A 451 6.10 4.30 -15.79
N LEU A 452 6.00 3.63 -16.93
CA LEU A 452 5.66 2.22 -17.04
C LEU A 452 6.76 1.44 -17.75
N SER A 453 7.05 0.26 -17.23
CA SER A 453 7.83 -0.77 -17.94
C SER A 453 6.98 -2.04 -17.96
N VAL A 454 6.65 -2.51 -19.16
CA VAL A 454 5.70 -3.61 -19.32
C VAL A 454 6.12 -4.55 -20.45
N THR A 455 5.98 -5.86 -20.23
CA THR A 455 6.07 -6.86 -21.28
C THR A 455 4.69 -7.10 -21.87
N LEU A 456 4.55 -6.89 -23.17
CA LEU A 456 3.26 -6.96 -23.86
C LEU A 456 2.75 -8.41 -23.91
N PRO A 457 1.54 -8.70 -23.41
CA PRO A 457 1.00 -10.06 -23.34
C PRO A 457 0.53 -10.64 -24.69
N ALA A 458 0.28 -9.78 -25.69
CA ALA A 458 -0.27 -10.19 -26.98
C ALA A 458 0.28 -9.34 -28.15
N THR A 459 0.19 -9.83 -29.35
CA THR A 459 0.47 -9.04 -30.58
C THR A 459 -0.78 -8.31 -31.01
N GLY A 460 -0.67 -6.99 -31.32
CA GLY A 460 -1.75 -6.17 -31.83
C GLY A 460 -1.64 -4.69 -31.42
N ARG A 461 -2.73 -3.95 -31.63
CA ARG A 461 -2.81 -2.53 -31.35
C ARG A 461 -3.05 -2.27 -29.87
N TYR A 462 -2.12 -1.57 -29.24
CA TYR A 462 -2.20 -1.10 -27.85
C TYR A 462 -2.71 0.33 -27.82
N ARG A 463 -3.44 0.67 -26.75
CA ARG A 463 -3.95 2.01 -26.49
C ARG A 463 -3.33 2.54 -25.20
N VAL A 464 -2.72 3.72 -25.27
CA VAL A 464 -2.16 4.43 -24.13
C VAL A 464 -3.05 5.62 -23.81
N VAL A 465 -3.53 5.70 -22.58
CA VAL A 465 -4.34 6.80 -22.06
C VAL A 465 -3.44 7.66 -21.19
N VAL A 466 -3.37 8.93 -21.54
CA VAL A 466 -2.70 10.00 -20.79
C VAL A 466 -3.77 10.82 -20.11
N ASN A 467 -3.73 10.95 -18.79
CA ASN A 467 -4.59 11.86 -18.04
C ASN A 467 -3.87 12.50 -16.86
N ALA A 468 -4.56 13.35 -16.10
CA ALA A 468 -4.08 13.85 -14.83
C ALA A 468 -4.55 12.96 -13.69
N TYR A 469 -3.76 12.90 -12.61
CA TYR A 469 -4.11 12.19 -11.37
C TYR A 469 -5.45 12.66 -10.79
N ASP A 470 -5.77 13.95 -10.90
CA ASP A 470 -7.02 14.53 -10.44
C ASP A 470 -7.79 15.29 -11.56
N ALA A 471 -9.07 15.61 -11.33
CA ALA A 471 -9.93 16.28 -12.29
C ALA A 471 -9.51 17.75 -12.58
N SER A 472 -8.63 18.35 -11.79
CA SER A 472 -8.16 19.73 -11.93
C SER A 472 -6.96 19.86 -12.86
N GLY A 473 -6.24 18.76 -13.10
CA GLY A 473 -4.99 18.76 -13.86
C GLY A 473 -5.16 19.24 -15.29
N ARG A 474 -4.37 20.25 -15.67
CA ARG A 474 -4.34 20.93 -16.98
C ARG A 474 -2.91 21.30 -17.32
N GLY A 475 -2.58 21.34 -18.60
CA GLY A 475 -1.27 21.80 -19.03
C GLY A 475 -0.62 20.91 -20.06
N ARG A 476 0.67 21.14 -20.33
CA ARG A 476 1.49 20.43 -21.31
C ARG A 476 2.11 19.19 -20.71
N TYR A 477 2.37 18.23 -21.55
CA TYR A 477 3.10 17.01 -21.22
C TYR A 477 3.92 16.51 -22.41
N SER A 478 4.93 15.69 -22.13
CA SER A 478 5.69 14.90 -23.10
C SER A 478 5.43 13.42 -22.86
N LEU A 479 5.03 12.69 -23.91
CA LEU A 479 4.85 11.24 -23.92
C LEU A 479 5.92 10.58 -24.78
N THR A 480 6.66 9.65 -24.21
CA THR A 480 7.62 8.84 -24.96
C THR A 480 7.33 7.35 -24.75
N ILE A 481 7.19 6.58 -25.84
CA ILE A 481 7.05 5.13 -25.85
C ILE A 481 8.26 4.53 -26.58
N ARG A 482 8.95 3.59 -25.95
CA ARG A 482 10.14 2.92 -26.51
C ARG A 482 10.04 1.41 -26.41
#